data_d6cbfa920ebfb5d7f6235b20b29ef38c
#
_entry.id   d6cbfa920ebfb5d7f6235b20b29ef38c
#
_cell.length_a   1.000
_cell.length_b   1.000
_cell.length_c   1.000
_cell.angle_alpha   90.00
_cell.angle_beta   90.00
_cell.angle_gamma   90.00
#
_symmetry.space_group_name_H-M   'P 1'
#
loop_
_entity.id
_entity.type
_entity.pdbx_description
1 polymer ?
#
loop_
_entity_poly.entity_id
_entity_poly.type
_entity_poly.pdbx_seq_one_letter_code
_entity_poly.pdbx_strand_id
1 'polypeptide(L)'
;MLYRPSSFPVADLDAWFKPSARREKEQAVFTLERLHIIAQVKQDDGTMAWTISTGFQKSLRNALEGSGTHRSFGVPATREESGGKRLSVDFLDEYSRSQWEGILYYLVSGAAGLSKDSISRAEVGPGTKKLLHTGDLVRTIHGSPRITKDGFSFVLQETNAQVWSLLIVYLKMTNEVSVEPHPCDDCPLRNQSTPPENDPNINTKLGMSETEVLSFLFMLGSLELGQDYSTSTLSPTQAQMLEDLSSMGLIYRSDKNARTFYPTRLATTLTSDSGSAMSASSNDIAQANQGNAGPSAAANKGFIIIETNYRLYAYTNSLIQIAILSLFTKLQHRFPNLVSGKLTKESVHKAVQSGITSSQIISYLTTYAHPQMQKTVPYIPPTVMDQIRLWEYEG
;
A
#
# COMPACT_ATOMS: atom_id res chain seq x y z
N MET A 1 21.06 3.06 -28.79
CA MET A 1 22.11 2.05 -28.59
C MET A 1 21.56 0.62 -28.60
N LEU A 2 20.51 0.30 -27.86
CA LEU A 2 20.02 -1.07 -27.67
C LEU A 2 19.68 -1.82 -28.98
N TYR A 3 19.03 -1.14 -29.91
CA TYR A 3 18.60 -1.72 -31.22
C TYR A 3 19.54 -1.44 -32.36
N ARG A 4 20.66 -0.80 -32.11
CA ARG A 4 21.65 -0.49 -33.14
C ARG A 4 22.77 -1.55 -33.14
N PRO A 5 23.08 -2.19 -34.26
CA PRO A 5 24.11 -3.23 -34.30
C PRO A 5 25.53 -2.66 -34.26
N SER A 6 25.69 -1.36 -34.55
CA SER A 6 26.99 -0.69 -34.65
C SER A 6 27.30 0.12 -33.40
N SER A 7 28.59 0.35 -33.15
CA SER A 7 29.08 1.27 -32.13
C SER A 7 28.50 2.68 -32.32
N PHE A 8 28.35 3.40 -31.22
CA PHE A 8 27.73 4.73 -31.18
C PHE A 8 28.83 5.79 -30.97
N PRO A 9 29.06 6.72 -31.91
CA PRO A 9 30.08 7.77 -31.73
C PRO A 9 29.85 8.58 -30.45
N VAL A 10 30.95 8.89 -29.75
CA VAL A 10 30.88 9.66 -28.50
C VAL A 10 30.24 11.04 -28.73
N ALA A 11 30.51 11.66 -29.89
CA ALA A 11 29.95 12.96 -30.24
C ALA A 11 28.41 12.95 -30.40
N ASP A 12 27.84 11.85 -30.89
CA ASP A 12 26.38 11.73 -31.07
C ASP A 12 25.65 11.71 -29.72
N LEU A 13 26.32 11.26 -28.64
CA LEU A 13 25.73 11.23 -27.32
C LEU A 13 25.50 12.64 -26.77
N ASP A 14 26.39 13.59 -27.12
CA ASP A 14 26.27 14.97 -26.66
C ASP A 14 25.02 15.67 -27.20
N ALA A 15 24.58 15.31 -28.39
CA ALA A 15 23.38 15.87 -28.99
C ALA A 15 22.07 15.51 -28.26
N TRP A 16 22.09 14.47 -27.44
CA TRP A 16 20.90 14.00 -26.71
C TRP A 16 20.72 14.63 -25.33
N PHE A 17 21.74 15.35 -24.84
CA PHE A 17 21.73 15.96 -23.52
C PHE A 17 21.72 17.48 -23.58
N LYS A 18 21.00 18.11 -22.66
CA LYS A 18 21.06 19.57 -22.49
C LYS A 18 22.46 19.95 -21.95
N PRO A 19 23.01 21.10 -22.34
CA PRO A 19 24.32 21.57 -21.82
C PRO A 19 24.39 21.65 -20.30
N SER A 20 23.25 21.92 -19.65
CA SER A 20 23.14 21.97 -18.18
C SER A 20 23.28 20.62 -17.48
N ALA A 21 23.00 19.51 -18.19
CA ALA A 21 23.03 18.13 -17.65
C ALA A 21 24.38 17.41 -17.88
N ARG A 22 25.45 18.14 -18.19
CA ARG A 22 26.74 17.55 -18.49
C ARG A 22 27.32 16.70 -17.34
N ARG A 23 27.21 17.17 -16.10
CA ARG A 23 27.70 16.43 -14.92
C ARG A 23 26.92 15.12 -14.71
N GLU A 24 25.63 15.16 -14.86
CA GLU A 24 24.74 13.99 -14.74
C GLU A 24 25.05 12.94 -15.83
N LYS A 25 25.29 13.41 -17.07
CA LYS A 25 25.74 12.56 -18.17
C LYS A 25 27.08 11.88 -17.86
N GLU A 26 28.10 12.65 -17.42
CA GLU A 26 29.41 12.11 -17.10
C GLU A 26 29.31 11.07 -15.96
N GLN A 27 28.51 11.34 -14.94
CA GLN A 27 28.27 10.41 -13.84
C GLN A 27 27.54 9.14 -14.29
N ALA A 28 26.53 9.26 -15.16
CA ALA A 28 25.81 8.12 -15.72
C ALA A 28 26.72 7.24 -16.57
N VAL A 29 27.51 7.85 -17.45
CA VAL A 29 28.48 7.14 -18.30
C VAL A 29 29.51 6.40 -17.45
N PHE A 30 30.09 7.07 -16.45
CA PHE A 30 31.05 6.46 -15.52
C PHE A 30 30.44 5.25 -14.79
N THR A 31 29.18 5.37 -14.36
CA THR A 31 28.47 4.26 -13.69
C THR A 31 28.26 3.08 -14.62
N LEU A 32 27.86 3.32 -15.87
CA LEU A 32 27.63 2.28 -16.87
C LEU A 32 28.94 1.60 -17.29
N GLU A 33 30.05 2.32 -17.39
CA GLU A 33 31.39 1.74 -17.61
C GLU A 33 31.84 0.85 -16.44
N ARG A 34 31.64 1.34 -15.21
CA ARG A 34 32.00 0.59 -13.99
C ARG A 34 31.20 -0.70 -13.85
N LEU A 35 29.96 -0.71 -14.33
CA LEU A 35 29.11 -1.90 -14.38
C LEU A 35 29.40 -2.81 -15.59
N HIS A 36 30.38 -2.47 -16.43
CA HIS A 36 30.73 -3.20 -17.68
C HIS A 36 29.55 -3.33 -18.67
N ILE A 37 28.60 -2.41 -18.60
CA ILE A 37 27.45 -2.35 -19.51
C ILE A 37 27.86 -1.74 -20.83
N ILE A 38 28.67 -0.67 -20.80
CA ILE A 38 29.25 0.01 -21.95
C ILE A 38 30.76 -0.01 -21.87
N ALA A 39 31.41 0.00 -23.05
CA ALA A 39 32.85 0.13 -23.17
C ALA A 39 33.19 1.09 -24.30
N GLN A 40 34.28 1.82 -24.18
CA GLN A 40 34.83 2.63 -25.26
C GLN A 40 35.67 1.76 -26.19
N VAL A 41 35.40 1.87 -27.48
CA VAL A 41 36.14 1.19 -28.54
C VAL A 41 36.59 2.21 -29.58
N LYS A 42 37.84 2.11 -30.01
CA LYS A 42 38.38 2.93 -31.09
C LYS A 42 37.96 2.32 -32.39
N GLN A 43 37.29 3.08 -33.26
CA GLN A 43 36.92 2.67 -34.60
C GLN A 43 38.13 2.77 -35.58
N ASP A 44 38.02 2.13 -36.73
CA ASP A 44 39.06 2.15 -37.77
C ASP A 44 39.40 3.59 -38.25
N ASP A 45 38.44 4.50 -38.14
CA ASP A 45 38.57 5.92 -38.48
C ASP A 45 39.34 6.74 -37.40
N GLY A 46 39.77 6.08 -36.32
CA GLY A 46 40.43 6.71 -35.19
C GLY A 46 39.47 7.41 -34.20
N THR A 47 38.16 7.44 -34.48
CA THR A 47 37.17 8.03 -33.60
C THR A 47 36.80 7.09 -32.45
N MET A 48 36.51 7.68 -31.26
CA MET A 48 36.07 6.91 -30.12
C MET A 48 34.55 6.68 -30.20
N ALA A 49 34.14 5.47 -29.95
CA ALA A 49 32.72 5.08 -29.95
C ALA A 49 32.37 4.22 -28.75
N TRP A 50 31.13 4.32 -28.31
CA TRP A 50 30.57 3.49 -27.25
C TRP A 50 30.00 2.20 -27.85
N THR A 51 30.29 1.07 -27.22
CA THR A 51 29.66 -0.22 -27.49
C THR A 51 28.95 -0.71 -26.23
N ILE A 52 27.79 -1.35 -26.41
CA ILE A 52 27.12 -2.06 -25.31
C ILE A 52 27.63 -3.50 -25.31
N SER A 53 27.85 -4.05 -24.11
CA SER A 53 28.14 -5.48 -23.95
C SER A 53 27.09 -6.32 -24.68
N THR A 54 27.52 -7.22 -25.57
CA THR A 54 26.62 -8.02 -26.40
C THR A 54 25.69 -8.91 -25.56
N GLY A 55 26.17 -9.45 -24.45
CA GLY A 55 25.37 -10.24 -23.53
C GLY A 55 24.28 -9.40 -22.89
N PHE A 56 24.61 -8.20 -22.39
CA PHE A 56 23.64 -7.28 -21.80
C PHE A 56 22.62 -6.79 -22.84
N GLN A 57 23.09 -6.41 -24.04
CA GLN A 57 22.22 -5.96 -25.13
C GLN A 57 21.17 -7.03 -25.48
N LYS A 58 21.60 -8.29 -25.63
CA LYS A 58 20.72 -9.42 -25.98
C LYS A 58 19.73 -9.69 -24.84
N SER A 59 20.20 -9.72 -23.60
CA SER A 59 19.36 -9.98 -22.42
C SER A 59 18.33 -8.89 -22.22
N LEU A 60 18.73 -7.61 -22.34
CA LEU A 60 17.82 -6.48 -22.16
C LEU A 60 16.79 -6.40 -23.30
N ARG A 61 17.21 -6.67 -24.56
CA ARG A 61 16.25 -6.76 -25.68
C ARG A 61 15.24 -7.86 -25.46
N ASN A 62 15.69 -9.06 -25.12
CA ASN A 62 14.78 -10.18 -24.85
C ASN A 62 13.81 -9.86 -23.71
N ALA A 63 14.26 -9.18 -22.65
CA ALA A 63 13.41 -8.76 -21.56
C ALA A 63 12.35 -7.74 -22.01
N LEU A 64 12.74 -6.73 -22.80
CA LEU A 64 11.84 -5.69 -23.31
C LEU A 64 10.85 -6.22 -24.37
N GLU A 65 11.28 -7.17 -25.19
CA GLU A 65 10.45 -7.79 -26.22
C GLU A 65 9.57 -8.93 -25.67
N GLY A 66 9.66 -9.23 -24.36
CA GLY A 66 8.89 -10.30 -23.71
C GLY A 66 9.31 -11.72 -24.13
N SER A 67 10.40 -11.87 -24.93
CA SER A 67 10.92 -13.15 -25.40
C SER A 67 12.04 -13.73 -24.55
N GLY A 68 12.42 -13.02 -23.46
CA GLY A 68 13.51 -13.44 -22.57
C GLY A 68 13.06 -14.49 -21.56
N THR A 69 13.97 -15.41 -21.23
CA THR A 69 13.83 -16.36 -20.12
C THR A 69 13.98 -15.68 -18.74
N HIS A 70 14.22 -14.36 -18.72
CA HIS A 70 14.32 -13.58 -17.49
C HIS A 70 12.92 -13.38 -16.89
N ARG A 71 12.68 -14.03 -15.79
CA ARG A 71 11.43 -13.94 -15.01
C ARG A 71 11.27 -12.59 -14.26
N SER A 72 12.14 -11.63 -14.53
CA SER A 72 12.25 -10.38 -13.77
C SER A 72 11.12 -9.38 -14.03
N PHE A 73 10.42 -9.48 -15.17
CA PHE A 73 9.36 -8.52 -15.55
C PHE A 73 7.97 -9.14 -15.68
N GLY A 74 7.78 -10.33 -15.15
CA GLY A 74 6.53 -11.07 -15.33
C GLY A 74 6.39 -11.64 -16.76
N VAL A 75 5.62 -12.68 -16.89
CA VAL A 75 5.33 -13.32 -18.19
C VAL A 75 3.84 -13.17 -18.46
N PRO A 76 3.45 -12.43 -19.53
CA PRO A 76 2.05 -12.34 -19.90
C PRO A 76 1.44 -13.74 -20.09
N ALA A 77 0.23 -13.94 -19.65
CA ALA A 77 -0.47 -15.20 -19.78
C ALA A 77 -0.79 -15.51 -21.24
N THR A 78 -0.71 -16.77 -21.60
CA THR A 78 -1.15 -17.23 -22.91
C THR A 78 -2.68 -17.23 -23.01
N ARG A 79 -3.22 -17.20 -24.24
CA ARG A 79 -4.68 -17.25 -24.45
C ARG A 79 -5.35 -18.49 -23.83
N GLU A 80 -4.63 -19.58 -23.76
CA GLU A 80 -5.11 -20.85 -23.16
C GLU A 80 -5.19 -20.74 -21.63
N GLU A 81 -4.23 -20.05 -21.00
CA GLU A 81 -4.21 -19.82 -19.55
C GLU A 81 -5.26 -18.78 -19.12
N SER A 82 -5.49 -17.77 -19.95
CA SER A 82 -6.41 -16.64 -19.71
C SER A 82 -7.89 -17.02 -19.82
N GLY A 83 -8.23 -18.18 -20.39
CA GLY A 83 -9.62 -18.57 -20.67
C GLY A 83 -10.38 -17.58 -21.57
N GLY A 84 -9.67 -16.70 -22.29
CA GLY A 84 -10.21 -15.76 -23.27
C GLY A 84 -10.95 -14.54 -22.70
N LYS A 85 -11.05 -14.37 -21.39
CA LYS A 85 -11.81 -13.30 -20.74
C LYS A 85 -10.86 -12.29 -20.10
N ARG A 86 -10.64 -11.15 -20.75
CA ARG A 86 -9.90 -10.03 -20.16
C ARG A 86 -10.82 -9.27 -19.19
N LEU A 87 -10.32 -8.99 -18.00
CA LEU A 87 -11.01 -8.17 -17.00
C LEU A 87 -10.82 -6.69 -17.33
N SER A 88 -11.84 -5.88 -17.08
CA SER A 88 -11.72 -4.43 -17.20
C SER A 88 -10.89 -3.84 -16.07
N VAL A 89 -10.20 -2.74 -16.35
CA VAL A 89 -9.44 -2.00 -15.32
C VAL A 89 -10.37 -1.49 -14.23
N ASP A 90 -11.59 -1.06 -14.59
CA ASP A 90 -12.58 -0.58 -13.63
C ASP A 90 -12.98 -1.66 -12.61
N PHE A 91 -13.10 -2.92 -13.06
CA PHE A 91 -13.35 -4.05 -12.15
C PHE A 91 -12.17 -4.25 -11.18
N LEU A 92 -10.94 -4.17 -11.67
CA LEU A 92 -9.74 -4.33 -10.84
C LEU A 92 -9.62 -3.19 -9.81
N ASP A 93 -9.98 -1.97 -10.20
CA ASP A 93 -9.99 -0.81 -9.32
C ASP A 93 -11.06 -0.94 -8.24
N GLU A 94 -12.26 -1.40 -8.59
CA GLU A 94 -13.33 -1.66 -7.61
C GLU A 94 -12.98 -2.78 -6.65
N TYR A 95 -12.39 -3.87 -7.15
CA TYR A 95 -11.90 -4.96 -6.33
C TYR A 95 -10.84 -4.49 -5.33
N SER A 96 -9.80 -3.79 -5.80
CA SER A 96 -8.73 -3.32 -4.94
C SER A 96 -9.23 -2.34 -3.88
N ARG A 97 -10.14 -1.45 -4.25
CA ARG A 97 -10.81 -0.53 -3.34
C ARG A 97 -11.60 -1.28 -2.27
N SER A 98 -12.42 -2.25 -2.67
CA SER A 98 -13.23 -3.04 -1.73
C SER A 98 -12.37 -3.81 -0.72
N GLN A 99 -11.25 -4.41 -1.16
CA GLN A 99 -10.30 -5.10 -0.29
C GLN A 99 -9.64 -4.10 0.70
N TRP A 100 -9.16 -2.98 0.19
CA TRP A 100 -8.49 -1.96 1.00
C TRP A 100 -9.44 -1.32 2.02
N GLU A 101 -10.65 -0.99 1.61
CA GLU A 101 -11.70 -0.53 2.51
C GLU A 101 -12.06 -1.57 3.58
N GLY A 102 -12.05 -2.84 3.24
CA GLY A 102 -12.22 -3.94 4.19
C GLY A 102 -11.15 -3.93 5.28
N ILE A 103 -9.88 -3.74 4.91
CA ILE A 103 -8.75 -3.64 5.85
C ILE A 103 -8.91 -2.43 6.77
N LEU A 104 -9.17 -1.24 6.22
CA LEU A 104 -9.37 -0.02 7.00
C LEU A 104 -10.57 -0.15 7.93
N TYR A 105 -11.65 -0.75 7.46
CA TYR A 105 -12.83 -0.99 8.28
C TYR A 105 -12.53 -1.97 9.44
N TYR A 106 -11.76 -3.02 9.20
CA TYR A 106 -11.33 -3.94 10.24
C TYR A 106 -10.55 -3.24 11.35
N LEU A 107 -9.64 -2.32 10.99
CA LEU A 107 -8.87 -1.50 11.93
C LEU A 107 -9.78 -0.70 12.88
N VAL A 108 -10.85 -0.12 12.34
CA VAL A 108 -11.69 0.85 13.05
C VAL A 108 -12.92 0.22 13.70
N SER A 109 -13.46 -0.87 13.15
CA SER A 109 -14.76 -1.46 13.53
C SER A 109 -14.81 -1.98 14.97
N GLY A 110 -13.72 -2.52 15.48
CA GLY A 110 -13.67 -3.08 16.83
C GLY A 110 -13.93 -2.05 17.95
N ALA A 111 -13.61 -0.78 17.71
CA ALA A 111 -13.86 0.30 18.67
C ALA A 111 -15.23 0.95 18.47
N ALA A 112 -15.78 0.87 17.26
CA ALA A 112 -17.02 1.57 16.89
C ALA A 112 -18.30 0.84 17.34
N GLY A 113 -18.19 -0.44 17.75
CA GLY A 113 -19.38 -1.23 18.14
C GLY A 113 -20.41 -1.40 16.99
N LEU A 114 -19.96 -1.21 15.74
CA LEU A 114 -20.81 -1.35 14.57
C LEU A 114 -21.02 -2.82 14.31
N SER A 115 -22.29 -3.26 14.30
CA SER A 115 -22.66 -4.64 14.04
C SER A 115 -22.22 -5.10 12.65
N LYS A 116 -21.80 -6.37 12.57
CA LYS A 116 -21.30 -7.03 11.34
C LYS A 116 -22.34 -7.10 10.20
N ASP A 117 -23.61 -6.83 10.49
CA ASP A 117 -24.73 -7.21 9.62
C ASP A 117 -25.02 -6.24 8.47
N SER A 118 -24.31 -5.12 8.36
CA SER A 118 -24.75 -4.05 7.45
C SER A 118 -23.99 -3.95 6.14
N ILE A 119 -22.88 -4.68 5.93
CA ILE A 119 -22.05 -4.43 4.75
C ILE A 119 -21.42 -5.71 4.25
N SER A 120 -21.82 -6.10 3.04
CA SER A 120 -21.13 -7.08 2.19
C SER A 120 -19.76 -6.52 1.76
N ARG A 121 -18.79 -6.53 2.66
CA ARG A 121 -17.42 -6.14 2.37
C ARG A 121 -16.53 -7.37 2.28
N ALA A 122 -15.45 -7.23 1.52
CA ALA A 122 -14.43 -8.25 1.44
C ALA A 122 -13.94 -8.61 2.84
N GLU A 123 -13.96 -9.89 3.16
CA GLU A 123 -13.45 -10.39 4.43
C GLU A 123 -11.93 -10.31 4.43
N VAL A 124 -11.37 -9.67 5.44
CA VAL A 124 -9.91 -9.56 5.60
C VAL A 124 -9.32 -10.94 5.84
N GLY A 125 -8.38 -11.34 5.00
CA GLY A 125 -7.71 -12.64 5.10
C GLY A 125 -6.94 -12.83 6.42
N PRO A 126 -6.72 -14.06 6.85
CA PRO A 126 -6.00 -14.33 8.11
C PRO A 126 -4.56 -13.84 8.08
N GLY A 127 -3.87 -13.89 6.94
CA GLY A 127 -2.53 -13.35 6.76
C GLY A 127 -2.48 -11.83 6.97
N THR A 128 -3.43 -11.10 6.38
CA THR A 128 -3.53 -9.65 6.57
C THR A 128 -3.88 -9.29 8.01
N LYS A 129 -4.76 -10.04 8.68
CA LYS A 129 -5.06 -9.83 10.12
C LYS A 129 -3.79 -10.00 10.97
N LYS A 130 -3.02 -11.06 10.72
CA LYS A 130 -1.73 -11.29 11.41
C LYS A 130 -0.76 -10.14 11.15
N LEU A 131 -0.68 -9.65 9.92
CA LEU A 131 0.16 -8.53 9.53
C LEU A 131 -0.19 -7.24 10.31
N LEU A 132 -1.49 -6.94 10.43
CA LEU A 132 -1.97 -5.78 11.18
C LEU A 132 -1.65 -5.87 12.68
N HIS A 133 -1.71 -7.08 13.26
CA HIS A 133 -1.31 -7.32 14.65
C HIS A 133 0.20 -7.21 14.85
N THR A 134 1.00 -7.80 13.95
CA THR A 134 2.47 -7.73 14.03
C THR A 134 2.98 -6.30 13.83
N GLY A 135 2.32 -5.51 12.98
CA GLY A 135 2.61 -4.08 12.81
C GLY A 135 2.16 -3.19 13.96
N ASP A 136 1.61 -3.76 15.03
CA ASP A 136 1.03 -3.04 16.18
C ASP A 136 -0.04 -2.00 15.79
N LEU A 137 -0.71 -2.23 14.65
CA LEU A 137 -1.81 -1.37 14.19
C LEU A 137 -3.13 -1.71 14.90
N VAL A 138 -3.27 -2.97 15.34
CA VAL A 138 -4.44 -3.49 16.06
C VAL A 138 -3.98 -4.36 17.22
N ARG A 139 -4.64 -4.21 18.37
CA ARG A 139 -4.52 -5.11 19.53
C ARG A 139 -5.86 -5.77 19.82
N THR A 140 -5.83 -7.04 20.17
CA THR A 140 -7.04 -7.74 20.60
C THR A 140 -7.23 -7.53 22.09
N ILE A 141 -8.33 -6.86 22.47
CA ILE A 141 -8.72 -6.63 23.87
C ILE A 141 -10.10 -7.26 24.07
N HIS A 142 -10.21 -8.22 25.01
CA HIS A 142 -11.44 -8.97 25.27
C HIS A 142 -12.06 -9.63 24.02
N GLY A 143 -11.20 -10.16 23.13
CA GLY A 143 -11.65 -10.84 21.91
C GLY A 143 -12.08 -9.91 20.75
N SER A 144 -12.04 -8.59 20.97
CA SER A 144 -12.37 -7.60 19.93
C SER A 144 -11.11 -6.86 19.47
N PRO A 145 -10.90 -6.69 18.15
CA PRO A 145 -9.80 -5.90 17.64
C PRO A 145 -10.01 -4.42 18.01
N ARG A 146 -8.98 -3.79 18.54
CA ARG A 146 -8.98 -2.34 18.83
C ARG A 146 -7.81 -1.69 18.14
N ILE A 147 -8.06 -0.55 17.55
CA ILE A 147 -7.05 0.28 16.92
C ILE A 147 -6.08 0.82 17.97
N THR A 148 -4.79 0.86 17.61
CA THR A 148 -3.75 1.46 18.45
C THR A 148 -3.48 2.89 18.03
N LYS A 149 -2.58 3.59 18.75
CA LYS A 149 -2.06 4.91 18.36
C LYS A 149 -1.45 4.88 16.95
N ASP A 150 -0.62 3.85 16.66
CA ASP A 150 0.04 3.71 15.37
C ASP A 150 -0.94 3.31 14.29
N GLY A 151 -1.94 2.48 14.61
CA GLY A 151 -3.05 2.17 13.73
C GLY A 151 -3.89 3.40 13.38
N PHE A 152 -4.13 4.30 14.32
CA PHE A 152 -4.83 5.55 14.03
C PHE A 152 -3.98 6.47 13.14
N SER A 153 -2.68 6.61 13.42
CA SER A 153 -1.76 7.35 12.55
C SER A 153 -1.69 6.77 11.13
N PHE A 154 -1.72 5.44 11.01
CA PHE A 154 -1.76 4.73 9.73
C PHE A 154 -3.02 5.09 8.92
N VAL A 155 -4.19 5.10 9.55
CA VAL A 155 -5.46 5.45 8.87
C VAL A 155 -5.47 6.89 8.37
N LEU A 156 -4.70 7.80 8.99
CA LEU A 156 -4.59 9.20 8.57
C LEU A 156 -3.64 9.42 7.38
N GLN A 157 -2.83 8.43 7.02
CA GLN A 157 -1.89 8.52 5.90
C GLN A 157 -2.61 8.40 4.55
N GLU A 158 -1.94 8.84 3.50
CA GLU A 158 -2.37 8.58 2.12
C GLU A 158 -2.28 7.09 1.79
N THR A 159 -3.14 6.61 0.89
CA THR A 159 -3.25 5.17 0.55
C THR A 159 -1.90 4.57 0.15
N ASN A 160 -1.09 5.27 -0.63
CA ASN A 160 0.22 4.78 -1.04
C ASN A 160 1.17 4.60 0.17
N ALA A 161 1.18 5.55 1.09
CA ALA A 161 1.97 5.45 2.33
C ALA A 161 1.46 4.32 3.24
N GLN A 162 0.14 4.11 3.30
CA GLN A 162 -0.48 2.99 4.02
C GLN A 162 -0.02 1.64 3.44
N VAL A 163 -0.05 1.48 2.11
CA VAL A 163 0.39 0.26 1.43
C VAL A 163 1.86 -0.01 1.73
N TRP A 164 2.73 1.00 1.59
CA TRP A 164 4.14 0.86 1.91
C TRP A 164 4.40 0.51 3.38
N SER A 165 3.65 1.10 4.31
CA SER A 165 3.75 0.77 5.72
C SER A 165 3.46 -0.70 6.00
N LEU A 166 2.41 -1.25 5.37
CA LEU A 166 2.09 -2.68 5.48
C LEU A 166 3.13 -3.58 4.81
N LEU A 167 3.65 -3.19 3.65
CA LEU A 167 4.68 -3.95 2.96
C LEU A 167 5.99 -4.00 3.75
N ILE A 168 6.36 -2.92 4.45
CA ILE A 168 7.53 -2.90 5.34
C ILE A 168 7.33 -3.87 6.52
N VAL A 169 6.14 -3.91 7.11
CA VAL A 169 5.81 -4.90 8.16
C VAL A 169 5.87 -6.32 7.60
N TYR A 170 5.35 -6.53 6.39
CA TYR A 170 5.41 -7.81 5.70
C TYR A 170 6.86 -8.29 5.50
N LEU A 171 7.75 -7.40 5.03
CA LEU A 171 9.18 -7.69 4.89
C LEU A 171 9.84 -8.06 6.22
N LYS A 172 9.52 -7.36 7.30
CA LYS A 172 10.04 -7.70 8.63
C LYS A 172 9.58 -9.09 9.08
N MET A 173 8.31 -9.43 8.84
CA MET A 173 7.77 -10.76 9.18
C MET A 173 8.42 -11.91 8.41
N THR A 174 8.84 -11.67 7.17
CA THR A 174 9.53 -12.69 6.37
C THR A 174 10.96 -12.97 6.86
N ASN A 175 11.60 -11.96 7.48
CA ASN A 175 12.96 -12.07 8.04
C ASN A 175 13.00 -12.61 9.47
N GLU A 176 11.93 -12.48 10.25
CA GLU A 176 11.90 -13.00 11.60
C GLU A 176 11.79 -14.52 11.60
N VAL A 177 12.93 -15.20 11.65
CA VAL A 177 13.03 -16.57 12.14
C VAL A 177 12.70 -16.51 13.62
N SER A 178 11.49 -16.84 14.01
CA SER A 178 11.13 -16.95 15.42
C SER A 178 11.92 -18.11 16.03
N VAL A 179 12.99 -17.77 16.69
CA VAL A 179 13.49 -18.58 17.79
C VAL A 179 12.46 -18.38 18.90
N GLU A 180 11.47 -19.24 18.98
CA GLU A 180 10.66 -19.33 20.19
C GLU A 180 11.61 -19.68 21.34
N PRO A 181 11.70 -18.86 22.41
CA PRO A 181 12.43 -19.24 23.58
C PRO A 181 11.70 -20.46 24.17
N HIS A 182 12.32 -21.63 24.07
CA HIS A 182 11.87 -22.80 24.81
C HIS A 182 11.85 -22.46 26.31
N PRO A 183 10.74 -22.67 27.03
CA PRO A 183 10.61 -22.32 28.44
C PRO A 183 11.45 -23.16 29.41
N CYS A 184 12.39 -23.94 28.95
CA CYS A 184 13.24 -24.79 29.80
C CYS A 184 14.70 -24.71 29.35
N ASP A 185 15.46 -23.82 30.00
CA ASP A 185 16.92 -23.75 29.87
C ASP A 185 17.68 -24.99 30.52
N ASP A 186 16.97 -25.92 31.16
CA ASP A 186 17.54 -27.06 31.91
C ASP A 186 17.13 -28.44 31.37
N CYS A 187 16.85 -28.60 30.08
CA CYS A 187 16.54 -29.95 29.57
C CYS A 187 17.80 -30.66 29.02
N PRO A 188 18.20 -31.80 29.56
CA PRO A 188 19.48 -32.49 29.23
C PRO A 188 19.49 -33.23 27.89
N LEU A 189 18.52 -33.02 26.98
CA LEU A 189 18.39 -33.70 25.69
C LEU A 189 18.78 -32.86 24.47
N ARG A 190 19.80 -32.00 24.60
CA ARG A 190 20.26 -31.08 23.53
C ARG A 190 21.03 -31.74 22.37
N ASN A 191 21.13 -33.08 22.28
CA ASN A 191 22.02 -33.73 21.31
C ASN A 191 21.35 -34.65 20.28
N GLN A 192 20.06 -34.46 19.95
CA GLN A 192 19.49 -35.12 18.78
C GLN A 192 18.62 -34.16 17.99
N SER A 193 19.26 -33.45 17.07
CA SER A 193 18.64 -32.57 16.09
C SER A 193 18.25 -33.37 14.85
N THR A 194 17.06 -33.94 14.87
CA THR A 194 16.29 -34.20 13.68
C THR A 194 14.90 -33.62 13.91
N PRO A 195 14.41 -32.68 13.07
CA PRO A 195 13.05 -32.18 13.21
C PRO A 195 12.07 -33.34 12.94
N PRO A 196 10.99 -33.51 13.72
CA PRO A 196 9.93 -34.45 13.39
C PRO A 196 9.21 -34.01 12.11
N GLU A 197 9.27 -34.82 11.11
CA GLU A 197 8.85 -34.60 9.73
C GLU A 197 7.31 -34.61 9.54
N ASN A 198 6.51 -34.73 10.60
CA ASN A 198 5.04 -34.91 10.47
C ASN A 198 4.20 -34.25 11.57
N ASP A 199 4.48 -33.01 11.92
CA ASP A 199 3.57 -32.29 12.79
C ASP A 199 2.79 -31.25 11.94
N PRO A 200 1.47 -31.45 11.68
CA PRO A 200 0.69 -30.57 10.79
C PRO A 200 0.42 -29.17 11.38
N ASN A 201 0.95 -28.89 12.58
CA ASN A 201 0.75 -27.63 13.30
C ASN A 201 2.00 -26.75 13.40
N ILE A 202 3.11 -27.16 12.82
CA ILE A 202 4.26 -26.29 12.68
C ILE A 202 3.93 -25.33 11.52
N ASN A 203 3.48 -24.13 11.86
CA ASN A 203 3.54 -22.99 10.96
C ASN A 203 4.99 -22.88 10.46
N THR A 204 5.30 -23.57 9.38
CA THR A 204 6.52 -23.37 8.62
C THR A 204 6.51 -21.92 8.19
N LYS A 205 7.18 -21.08 8.95
CA LYS A 205 7.62 -19.78 8.48
C LYS A 205 8.52 -20.13 7.30
N LEU A 206 7.98 -19.94 6.11
CA LEU A 206 8.76 -19.98 4.90
C LEU A 206 9.85 -18.93 5.10
N GLY A 207 11.10 -19.38 5.23
CA GLY A 207 12.27 -18.50 5.20
C GLY A 207 12.35 -17.86 3.83
N MET A 208 11.52 -16.83 3.63
CA MET A 208 11.51 -16.09 2.39
C MET A 208 12.75 -15.21 2.37
N SER A 209 13.54 -15.29 1.31
CA SER A 209 14.64 -14.36 1.10
C SER A 209 14.06 -12.96 0.90
N GLU A 210 14.48 -12.01 1.73
CA GLU A 210 14.10 -10.59 1.60
C GLU A 210 14.33 -10.07 0.17
N THR A 211 15.41 -10.52 -0.45
CA THR A 211 15.77 -10.16 -1.82
C THR A 211 14.73 -10.65 -2.83
N GLU A 212 14.19 -11.88 -2.66
CA GLU A 212 13.14 -12.40 -3.53
C GLU A 212 11.82 -11.65 -3.34
N VAL A 213 11.48 -11.32 -2.09
CA VAL A 213 10.27 -10.55 -1.77
C VAL A 213 10.33 -9.15 -2.39
N LEU A 214 11.45 -8.44 -2.20
CA LEU A 214 11.66 -7.11 -2.79
C LEU A 214 11.66 -7.17 -4.32
N SER A 215 12.36 -8.14 -4.91
CA SER A 215 12.40 -8.33 -6.37
C SER A 215 10.99 -8.54 -6.93
N PHE A 216 10.17 -9.31 -6.25
CA PHE A 216 8.79 -9.56 -6.65
C PHE A 216 7.91 -8.31 -6.54
N LEU A 217 8.04 -7.52 -5.47
CA LEU A 217 7.30 -6.26 -5.31
C LEU A 217 7.68 -5.24 -6.39
N PHE A 218 8.97 -5.12 -6.71
CA PHE A 218 9.41 -4.26 -7.82
C PHE A 218 8.91 -4.74 -9.18
N MET A 219 8.91 -6.07 -9.39
CA MET A 219 8.31 -6.65 -10.58
C MET A 219 6.83 -6.25 -10.69
N LEU A 220 6.04 -6.42 -9.62
CA LEU A 220 4.62 -6.04 -9.61
C LEU A 220 4.41 -4.57 -9.94
N GLY A 221 5.26 -3.67 -9.43
CA GLY A 221 5.20 -2.24 -9.74
C GLY A 221 5.50 -1.91 -11.21
N SER A 222 6.17 -2.81 -11.94
CA SER A 222 6.49 -2.63 -13.37
C SER A 222 5.47 -3.26 -14.33
N LEU A 223 4.47 -3.99 -13.83
CA LEU A 223 3.46 -4.65 -14.65
C LEU A 223 2.43 -3.67 -15.22
N GLU A 224 1.84 -4.03 -16.36
CA GLU A 224 0.80 -3.23 -17.00
C GLU A 224 -0.59 -3.56 -16.45
N LEU A 225 -1.40 -2.53 -16.20
CA LEU A 225 -2.79 -2.67 -15.77
C LEU A 225 -3.65 -3.29 -16.87
N GLY A 226 -4.54 -4.22 -16.46
CA GLY A 226 -5.45 -4.88 -17.40
C GLY A 226 -4.82 -6.03 -18.19
N GLN A 227 -3.52 -6.27 -18.02
CA GLN A 227 -2.83 -7.43 -18.55
C GLN A 227 -2.76 -8.53 -17.51
N ASP A 228 -3.02 -9.75 -17.90
CA ASP A 228 -2.87 -10.95 -17.08
C ASP A 228 -1.47 -11.55 -17.21
N TYR A 229 -0.99 -12.13 -16.13
CA TYR A 229 0.34 -12.72 -16.03
C TYR A 229 0.26 -14.16 -15.55
N SER A 230 1.13 -15.01 -16.09
CA SER A 230 1.17 -16.43 -15.74
C SER A 230 1.81 -16.65 -14.36
N THR A 231 1.23 -17.56 -13.57
CA THR A 231 1.80 -18.01 -12.30
C THR A 231 2.82 -19.13 -12.46
N SER A 232 2.90 -19.76 -13.62
CA SER A 232 3.75 -20.94 -13.89
C SER A 232 5.26 -20.64 -13.77
N THR A 233 5.63 -19.37 -13.92
CA THR A 233 7.03 -18.91 -13.90
C THR A 233 7.49 -18.44 -12.52
N LEU A 234 6.60 -18.40 -11.54
CA LEU A 234 6.88 -17.90 -10.20
C LEU A 234 7.57 -18.97 -9.33
N SER A 235 8.45 -18.52 -8.44
CA SER A 235 9.02 -19.39 -7.41
C SER A 235 7.96 -19.79 -6.37
N PRO A 236 8.15 -20.86 -5.59
CA PRO A 236 7.22 -21.23 -4.53
C PRO A 236 6.98 -20.08 -3.53
N THR A 237 8.02 -19.33 -3.21
CA THR A 237 7.99 -18.13 -2.37
C THR A 237 7.06 -17.06 -2.96
N GLN A 238 7.24 -16.75 -4.25
CA GLN A 238 6.42 -15.77 -4.96
C GLN A 238 4.95 -16.23 -5.07
N ALA A 239 4.71 -17.53 -5.26
CA ALA A 239 3.36 -18.08 -5.29
C ALA A 239 2.64 -17.93 -3.94
N GLN A 240 3.35 -18.10 -2.81
CA GLN A 240 2.79 -17.84 -1.49
C GLN A 240 2.50 -16.34 -1.30
N MET A 241 3.40 -15.48 -1.72
CA MET A 241 3.18 -14.03 -1.70
C MET A 241 1.94 -13.60 -2.47
N LEU A 242 1.61 -14.26 -3.59
CA LEU A 242 0.39 -13.96 -4.35
C LEU A 242 -0.88 -14.08 -3.52
N GLU A 243 -0.97 -15.06 -2.60
CA GLU A 243 -2.14 -15.21 -1.74
C GLU A 243 -2.25 -14.04 -0.76
N ASP A 244 -1.13 -13.68 -0.13
CA ASP A 244 -1.08 -12.56 0.82
C ASP A 244 -1.39 -11.22 0.13
N LEU A 245 -0.76 -10.96 -1.01
CA LEU A 245 -0.96 -9.73 -1.79
C LEU A 245 -2.38 -9.64 -2.39
N SER A 246 -2.99 -10.78 -2.74
CA SER A 246 -4.39 -10.82 -3.16
C SER A 246 -5.32 -10.42 -2.03
N SER A 247 -5.06 -10.89 -0.81
CA SER A 247 -5.86 -10.51 0.37
C SER A 247 -5.72 -9.03 0.74
N MET A 248 -4.63 -8.37 0.33
CA MET A 248 -4.41 -6.93 0.47
C MET A 248 -4.97 -6.10 -0.70
N GLY A 249 -5.46 -6.75 -1.76
CA GLY A 249 -5.99 -6.08 -2.95
C GLY A 249 -4.94 -5.53 -3.90
N LEU A 250 -3.65 -5.91 -3.75
CA LEU A 250 -2.56 -5.52 -4.65
C LEU A 250 -2.60 -6.29 -5.97
N ILE A 251 -3.10 -7.51 -5.95
CA ILE A 251 -3.32 -8.35 -7.12
C ILE A 251 -4.72 -8.96 -7.08
N TYR A 252 -5.24 -9.31 -8.23
CA TYR A 252 -6.48 -10.06 -8.38
C TYR A 252 -6.20 -11.46 -8.91
N ARG A 253 -6.84 -12.47 -8.31
CA ARG A 253 -6.89 -13.86 -8.78
C ARG A 253 -8.33 -14.35 -8.74
N SER A 254 -8.75 -15.08 -9.77
CA SER A 254 -10.10 -15.65 -9.77
C SER A 254 -10.29 -16.75 -8.70
N ASP A 255 -9.26 -17.58 -8.53
CA ASP A 255 -9.21 -18.66 -7.55
C ASP A 255 -7.78 -18.82 -7.00
N LYS A 256 -7.63 -19.49 -5.84
CA LYS A 256 -6.33 -19.82 -5.27
C LYS A 256 -5.43 -20.63 -6.20
N ASN A 257 -6.02 -21.46 -7.05
CA ASN A 257 -5.34 -22.31 -8.03
C ASN A 257 -5.32 -21.68 -9.44
N ALA A 258 -5.73 -20.42 -9.58
CA ALA A 258 -5.70 -19.76 -10.88
C ALA A 258 -4.28 -19.70 -11.42
N ARG A 259 -4.14 -20.02 -12.71
CA ARG A 259 -2.85 -19.99 -13.43
C ARG A 259 -2.44 -18.60 -13.84
N THR A 260 -3.33 -17.60 -13.62
CA THR A 260 -3.12 -16.21 -13.99
C THR A 260 -3.45 -15.28 -12.84
N PHE A 261 -2.80 -14.12 -12.82
CA PHE A 261 -3.10 -13.04 -11.91
C PHE A 261 -3.06 -11.69 -12.64
N TYR A 262 -3.77 -10.72 -12.10
CA TYR A 262 -3.81 -9.35 -12.61
C TYR A 262 -3.24 -8.39 -11.56
N PRO A 263 -2.31 -7.49 -11.91
CA PRO A 263 -1.92 -6.42 -11.02
C PRO A 263 -3.06 -5.40 -10.90
N THR A 264 -3.26 -4.86 -9.72
CA THR A 264 -4.19 -3.75 -9.50
C THR A 264 -3.45 -2.42 -9.52
N ARG A 265 -4.19 -1.31 -9.55
CA ARG A 265 -3.60 0.03 -9.48
C ARG A 265 -2.79 0.25 -8.21
N LEU A 266 -3.17 -0.35 -7.08
CA LEU A 266 -2.39 -0.30 -5.83
C LEU A 266 -0.97 -0.86 -6.00
N ALA A 267 -0.79 -1.92 -6.79
CA ALA A 267 0.53 -2.49 -7.03
C ALA A 267 1.34 -1.65 -8.02
N THR A 268 0.74 -1.19 -9.12
CA THR A 268 1.47 -0.45 -10.15
C THR A 268 1.86 0.96 -9.74
N THR A 269 1.14 1.57 -8.77
CA THR A 269 1.49 2.88 -8.22
C THR A 269 2.56 2.83 -7.13
N LEU A 270 3.00 1.65 -6.68
CA LEU A 270 4.05 1.52 -5.66
C LEU A 270 5.36 2.18 -6.08
N THR A 271 5.70 2.15 -7.36
CA THR A 271 6.96 2.69 -7.89
C THR A 271 6.81 4.06 -8.54
N SER A 272 5.60 4.60 -8.64
CA SER A 272 5.32 5.90 -9.24
C SER A 272 5.10 6.97 -8.17
N ASP A 273 5.70 8.14 -8.35
CA ASP A 273 5.48 9.33 -7.51
C ASP A 273 4.05 9.90 -7.60
N SER A 274 3.22 9.33 -8.48
CA SER A 274 1.84 9.79 -8.70
C SER A 274 0.89 9.27 -7.59
N GLY A 275 1.19 9.63 -6.34
CA GLY A 275 0.39 9.26 -5.15
C GLY A 275 -1.05 9.79 -5.12
N SER A 276 -1.47 10.52 -6.16
CA SER A 276 -2.80 11.15 -6.18
C SER A 276 -3.90 10.34 -6.88
N ALA A 277 -3.55 9.27 -7.61
CA ALA A 277 -4.52 8.59 -8.47
C ALA A 277 -5.59 7.77 -7.72
N MET A 278 -5.29 7.27 -6.50
CA MET A 278 -6.25 6.50 -5.70
C MET A 278 -6.98 7.33 -4.64
N SER A 279 -6.37 8.44 -4.18
CA SER A 279 -7.01 9.34 -3.21
C SER A 279 -8.23 10.06 -3.80
N ALA A 280 -8.23 10.29 -5.12
CA ALA A 280 -9.36 10.91 -5.81
C ALA A 280 -10.62 10.03 -5.80
N SER A 281 -10.47 8.70 -5.78
CA SER A 281 -11.60 7.78 -6.00
C SER A 281 -12.42 7.47 -4.74
N SER A 282 -11.89 7.64 -3.53
CA SER A 282 -12.68 7.42 -2.31
C SER A 282 -13.67 8.55 -2.01
N ASN A 283 -13.46 9.74 -2.61
CA ASN A 283 -14.34 10.90 -2.45
C ASN A 283 -15.25 11.16 -3.67
N ASP A 284 -14.95 10.57 -4.84
CA ASP A 284 -15.67 10.87 -6.08
C ASP A 284 -17.02 10.17 -6.25
N ILE A 285 -17.29 9.10 -5.50
CA ILE A 285 -18.60 8.41 -5.53
C ILE A 285 -19.74 9.31 -5.03
N ALA A 286 -19.43 10.32 -4.20
CA ALA A 286 -20.42 11.27 -3.73
C ALA A 286 -20.75 12.40 -4.74
N GLN A 287 -19.95 12.58 -5.80
CA GLN A 287 -20.10 13.69 -6.76
C GLN A 287 -20.42 13.28 -8.20
N ALA A 288 -20.51 12.00 -8.53
CA ALA A 288 -20.91 11.55 -9.88
C ALA A 288 -22.33 11.96 -10.29
N ASN A 289 -23.14 12.49 -9.36
CA ASN A 289 -24.51 12.95 -9.61
C ASN A 289 -24.67 14.47 -9.81
N GLN A 290 -23.58 15.25 -9.82
CA GLN A 290 -23.67 16.68 -10.15
C GLN A 290 -22.60 17.05 -11.17
N GLY A 291 -23.01 17.13 -12.44
CA GLY A 291 -22.19 17.58 -13.54
C GLY A 291 -21.60 18.98 -13.32
N ASN A 292 -20.35 19.14 -13.72
CA ASN A 292 -19.53 20.35 -13.73
C ASN A 292 -18.60 20.58 -12.52
N ALA A 293 -17.52 19.81 -12.43
CA ALA A 293 -16.29 20.30 -11.81
C ALA A 293 -15.08 19.62 -12.46
N GLY A 294 -14.09 20.41 -12.87
CA GLY A 294 -12.87 19.95 -13.55
C GLY A 294 -11.98 19.07 -12.66
N PRO A 295 -11.01 18.33 -13.23
CA PRO A 295 -10.36 17.16 -12.62
C PRO A 295 -9.33 17.45 -11.52
N SER A 296 -9.17 18.65 -11.00
CA SER A 296 -8.12 18.97 -10.02
C SER A 296 -8.59 19.47 -8.64
N ALA A 297 -9.89 19.58 -8.39
CA ALA A 297 -10.42 20.22 -7.18
C ALA A 297 -11.06 19.27 -6.14
N ALA A 298 -11.15 17.96 -6.43
CA ALA A 298 -11.92 17.02 -5.60
C ALA A 298 -11.14 16.40 -4.41
N ALA A 299 -9.82 16.54 -4.38
CA ALA A 299 -8.97 15.73 -3.52
C ALA A 299 -8.98 16.07 -2.02
N ASN A 300 -9.53 17.23 -1.57
CA ASN A 300 -9.51 17.60 -0.14
C ASN A 300 -10.66 18.53 0.27
N LYS A 301 -11.90 18.21 -0.10
CA LYS A 301 -13.02 18.91 0.55
C LYS A 301 -13.21 18.38 1.96
N GLY A 302 -12.81 19.17 2.95
CA GLY A 302 -13.15 18.91 4.34
C GLY A 302 -14.66 18.74 4.49
N PHE A 303 -15.07 17.82 5.35
CA PHE A 303 -16.47 17.44 5.52
C PHE A 303 -16.97 17.62 6.96
N ILE A 304 -16.12 18.08 7.88
CA ILE A 304 -16.43 18.19 9.30
C ILE A 304 -16.68 19.65 9.69
N ILE A 305 -17.81 19.89 10.34
CA ILE A 305 -18.09 21.14 11.06
C ILE A 305 -18.19 20.83 12.54
N ILE A 306 -17.47 21.59 13.36
CA ILE A 306 -17.56 21.50 14.83
C ILE A 306 -17.89 22.86 15.43
N GLU A 307 -18.85 22.87 16.33
CA GLU A 307 -19.32 24.06 17.04
C GLU A 307 -18.66 24.17 18.42
N THR A 308 -18.70 25.36 19.00
CA THR A 308 -18.17 25.64 20.34
C THR A 308 -18.90 24.88 21.47
N ASN A 309 -20.12 24.37 21.22
CA ASN A 309 -20.88 23.51 22.11
C ASN A 309 -20.50 22.03 22.01
N TYR A 310 -19.39 21.71 21.30
CA TYR A 310 -18.87 20.36 21.05
C TYR A 310 -19.74 19.50 20.14
N ARG A 311 -20.74 20.06 19.47
CA ARG A 311 -21.48 19.35 18.42
C ARG A 311 -20.66 19.27 17.16
N LEU A 312 -20.71 18.09 16.53
CA LEU A 312 -20.00 17.78 15.31
C LEU A 312 -21.00 17.35 14.24
N TYR A 313 -20.83 17.90 13.05
CA TYR A 313 -21.58 17.53 11.84
C TYR A 313 -20.60 17.10 10.77
N ALA A 314 -20.79 15.90 10.23
CA ALA A 314 -19.93 15.35 9.20
C ALA A 314 -20.77 15.07 7.94
N TYR A 315 -20.46 15.76 6.88
CA TYR A 315 -21.12 15.62 5.58
C TYR A 315 -20.46 14.47 4.79
N THR A 316 -20.80 13.26 5.15
CA THR A 316 -20.22 12.05 4.56
C THR A 316 -21.22 10.88 4.58
N ASN A 317 -21.07 10.01 3.58
CA ASN A 317 -21.69 8.69 3.53
C ASN A 317 -20.65 7.56 3.68
N SER A 318 -19.35 7.91 3.74
CA SER A 318 -18.26 6.94 3.91
C SER A 318 -18.31 6.29 5.29
N LEU A 319 -18.47 4.97 5.30
CA LEU A 319 -18.53 4.20 6.53
C LEU A 319 -17.21 4.23 7.31
N ILE A 320 -16.08 4.34 6.62
CA ILE A 320 -14.76 4.46 7.25
C ILE A 320 -14.68 5.79 8.00
N GLN A 321 -15.06 6.89 7.35
CA GLN A 321 -15.05 8.21 7.98
C GLN A 321 -16.00 8.27 9.19
N ILE A 322 -17.18 7.67 9.08
CA ILE A 322 -18.14 7.55 10.19
C ILE A 322 -17.55 6.71 11.33
N ALA A 323 -16.89 5.60 11.00
CA ALA A 323 -16.26 4.74 11.99
C ALA A 323 -15.09 5.44 12.69
N ILE A 324 -14.25 6.20 11.97
CA ILE A 324 -13.18 7.02 12.56
C ILE A 324 -13.77 8.06 13.54
N LEU A 325 -14.81 8.77 13.13
CA LEU A 325 -15.48 9.74 14.00
C LEU A 325 -16.03 9.10 15.27
N SER A 326 -16.55 7.89 15.19
CA SER A 326 -17.09 7.16 16.34
C SER A 326 -16.04 6.75 17.39
N LEU A 327 -14.74 6.80 17.05
CA LEU A 327 -13.65 6.49 17.98
C LEU A 327 -13.57 7.51 19.11
N PHE A 328 -13.78 8.79 18.80
CA PHE A 328 -13.63 9.90 19.74
C PHE A 328 -14.87 10.78 19.89
N THR A 329 -15.98 10.46 19.18
CA THR A 329 -17.23 11.22 19.19
C THR A 329 -18.40 10.30 19.51
N LYS A 330 -19.33 10.73 20.35
CA LYS A 330 -20.61 10.05 20.54
C LYS A 330 -21.55 10.43 19.41
N LEU A 331 -21.73 9.54 18.43
CA LEU A 331 -22.67 9.73 17.33
C LEU A 331 -24.11 9.72 17.85
N GLN A 332 -24.94 10.65 17.36
CA GLN A 332 -26.33 10.83 17.78
C GLN A 332 -27.31 10.44 16.67
N HIS A 333 -27.12 11.03 15.49
CA HIS A 333 -28.02 10.80 14.36
C HIS A 333 -27.20 10.52 13.09
N ARG A 334 -27.72 9.62 12.27
CA ARG A 334 -27.16 9.27 10.97
C ARG A 334 -28.21 9.42 9.89
N PHE A 335 -27.95 10.30 8.94
CA PHE A 335 -28.73 10.52 7.74
C PHE A 335 -27.94 10.04 6.49
N PRO A 336 -28.54 9.92 5.33
CA PRO A 336 -27.84 9.39 4.13
C PRO A 336 -26.49 10.06 3.82
N ASN A 337 -26.38 11.39 3.99
CA ASN A 337 -25.16 12.15 3.65
C ASN A 337 -24.70 13.05 4.81
N LEU A 338 -25.19 12.83 6.01
CA LEU A 338 -24.88 13.65 7.18
C LEU A 338 -24.89 12.80 8.43
N VAL A 339 -23.85 12.92 9.21
CA VAL A 339 -23.79 12.32 10.55
C VAL A 339 -23.62 13.44 11.57
N SER A 340 -24.41 13.41 12.64
CA SER A 340 -24.24 14.32 13.76
C SER A 340 -23.81 13.57 15.01
N GLY A 341 -22.94 14.22 15.78
CA GLY A 341 -22.42 13.69 17.04
C GLY A 341 -22.04 14.80 18.00
N LYS A 342 -21.55 14.40 19.13
CA LYS A 342 -21.04 15.32 20.17
C LYS A 342 -19.72 14.77 20.73
N LEU A 343 -18.72 15.63 20.83
CA LEU A 343 -17.54 15.36 21.64
C LEU A 343 -17.92 15.40 23.09
N THR A 344 -17.64 14.36 23.83
CA THR A 344 -17.91 14.24 25.27
C THR A 344 -16.65 13.78 25.98
N LYS A 345 -16.55 14.08 27.28
CA LYS A 345 -15.43 13.60 28.10
C LYS A 345 -15.25 12.07 27.95
N GLU A 346 -16.35 11.34 28.05
CA GLU A 346 -16.37 9.88 27.96
C GLU A 346 -15.85 9.36 26.60
N SER A 347 -16.23 10.02 25.49
CA SER A 347 -15.79 9.60 24.15
C SER A 347 -14.31 9.87 23.94
N VAL A 348 -13.79 11.00 24.43
CA VAL A 348 -12.37 11.34 24.33
C VAL A 348 -11.54 10.44 25.26
N HIS A 349 -11.98 10.17 26.50
CA HIS A 349 -11.30 9.23 27.41
C HIS A 349 -11.21 7.83 26.79
N LYS A 350 -12.30 7.34 26.17
CA LYS A 350 -12.29 6.06 25.47
C LYS A 350 -11.25 6.02 24.34
N ALA A 351 -11.11 7.12 23.59
CA ALA A 351 -10.09 7.25 22.55
C ALA A 351 -8.68 7.22 23.15
N VAL A 352 -8.44 7.98 24.23
CA VAL A 352 -7.15 8.02 24.94
C VAL A 352 -6.78 6.65 25.52
N GLN A 353 -7.73 5.92 26.10
CA GLN A 353 -7.52 4.55 26.57
C GLN A 353 -7.15 3.57 25.44
N SER A 354 -7.57 3.86 24.21
CA SER A 354 -7.17 3.14 23.02
C SER A 354 -5.81 3.60 22.46
N GLY A 355 -5.18 4.61 23.08
CA GLY A 355 -3.89 5.17 22.70
C GLY A 355 -3.96 6.34 21.70
N ILE A 356 -5.17 6.81 21.34
CA ILE A 356 -5.34 7.96 20.45
C ILE A 356 -5.13 9.25 21.25
N THR A 357 -4.17 10.08 20.83
CA THR A 357 -3.83 11.32 21.55
C THR A 357 -4.74 12.49 21.14
N SER A 358 -4.87 13.48 22.03
CA SER A 358 -5.58 14.74 21.72
C SER A 358 -5.02 15.42 20.46
N SER A 359 -3.71 15.40 20.31
CA SER A 359 -3.05 15.98 19.12
C SER A 359 -3.49 15.32 17.83
N GLN A 360 -3.66 13.98 17.81
CA GLN A 360 -4.15 13.24 16.64
C GLN A 360 -5.62 13.57 16.35
N ILE A 361 -6.46 13.69 17.39
CA ILE A 361 -7.87 14.08 17.22
C ILE A 361 -7.96 15.48 16.63
N ILE A 362 -7.22 16.45 17.19
CA ILE A 362 -7.20 17.83 16.71
C ILE A 362 -6.66 17.92 15.29
N SER A 363 -5.60 17.18 14.97
CA SER A 363 -5.03 17.10 13.61
C SER A 363 -6.07 16.57 12.62
N TYR A 364 -6.78 15.50 12.96
CA TYR A 364 -7.84 14.95 12.13
C TYR A 364 -8.95 15.97 11.86
N LEU A 365 -9.48 16.59 12.92
CA LEU A 365 -10.52 17.61 12.81
C LEU A 365 -10.07 18.80 11.95
N THR A 366 -8.81 19.22 12.09
CA THR A 366 -8.23 20.33 11.33
C THR A 366 -8.06 20.00 9.86
N THR A 367 -7.52 18.81 9.55
CA THR A 367 -7.28 18.35 8.18
C THR A 367 -8.58 18.21 7.40
N TYR A 368 -9.61 17.68 8.06
CA TYR A 368 -10.92 17.43 7.42
C TYR A 368 -11.96 18.51 7.74
N ALA A 369 -11.52 19.68 8.21
CA ALA A 369 -12.40 20.82 8.45
C ALA A 369 -13.10 21.29 7.17
N HIS A 370 -14.43 21.47 7.23
CA HIS A 370 -15.22 21.96 6.12
C HIS A 370 -14.72 23.34 5.66
N PRO A 371 -14.77 23.68 4.36
CA PRO A 371 -14.35 25.00 3.83
C PRO A 371 -14.97 26.21 4.55
N GLN A 372 -16.15 26.03 5.12
CA GLN A 372 -16.80 27.05 5.96
C GLN A 372 -15.97 27.39 7.20
N MET A 373 -15.37 26.37 7.85
CA MET A 373 -14.53 26.56 9.03
C MET A 373 -13.15 27.10 8.67
N GLN A 374 -12.66 26.77 7.50
CA GLN A 374 -11.34 27.22 6.99
C GLN A 374 -11.29 28.74 6.76
N LYS A 375 -12.44 29.44 6.79
CA LYS A 375 -12.50 30.91 6.71
C LYS A 375 -11.97 31.61 7.95
N THR A 376 -11.87 30.91 9.07
CA THR A 376 -11.38 31.42 10.35
C THR A 376 -10.08 30.71 10.75
N VAL A 377 -9.15 31.43 11.38
CA VAL A 377 -7.91 30.84 11.88
C VAL A 377 -7.90 31.02 13.40
N PRO A 378 -7.76 29.96 14.18
CA PRO A 378 -7.66 28.53 13.82
C PRO A 378 -8.98 27.95 13.28
N TYR A 379 -8.89 26.91 12.44
CA TYR A 379 -10.06 26.26 11.80
C TYR A 379 -11.00 25.62 12.83
N ILE A 380 -10.44 25.09 13.91
CA ILE A 380 -11.19 24.53 15.03
C ILE A 380 -11.29 25.58 16.14
N PRO A 381 -12.45 25.77 16.78
CA PRO A 381 -12.57 26.70 17.88
C PRO A 381 -11.55 26.39 19.00
N PRO A 382 -10.81 27.40 19.49
CA PRO A 382 -9.80 27.19 20.55
C PRO A 382 -10.36 26.49 21.78
N THR A 383 -11.58 26.85 22.16
CA THR A 383 -12.29 26.22 23.29
C THR A 383 -12.46 24.73 23.16
N VAL A 384 -12.67 24.24 21.92
CA VAL A 384 -12.79 22.80 21.63
C VAL A 384 -11.42 22.13 21.72
N MET A 385 -10.38 22.74 21.15
CA MET A 385 -9.02 22.19 21.21
C MET A 385 -8.50 22.08 22.63
N ASP A 386 -8.68 23.14 23.43
CA ASP A 386 -8.24 23.18 24.83
C ASP A 386 -9.01 22.17 25.68
N GLN A 387 -10.29 22.01 25.40
CA GLN A 387 -11.13 21.04 26.14
C GLN A 387 -10.73 19.58 25.80
N ILE A 388 -10.39 19.26 24.53
CA ILE A 388 -9.91 17.92 24.17
C ILE A 388 -8.59 17.62 24.89
N ARG A 389 -7.66 18.58 24.95
CA ARG A 389 -6.40 18.44 25.70
C ARG A 389 -6.66 18.26 27.21
N LEU A 390 -7.55 19.05 27.76
CA LEU A 390 -7.91 18.93 29.18
C LEU A 390 -8.47 17.54 29.51
N TRP A 391 -9.35 17.02 28.68
CA TRP A 391 -9.89 15.66 28.88
C TRP A 391 -8.83 14.56 28.72
N GLU A 392 -7.78 14.76 27.93
CA GLU A 392 -6.64 13.83 27.87
C GLU A 392 -5.84 13.83 29.17
N TYR A 393 -5.64 15.01 29.80
CA TYR A 393 -4.93 15.13 31.09
C TYR A 393 -5.71 14.56 32.27
N GLU A 394 -7.02 14.58 32.21
CA GLU A 394 -7.89 14.09 33.28
C GLU A 394 -8.15 12.58 33.23
N GLY A 395 -7.74 11.87 32.15
CA GLY A 395 -7.99 10.45 31.94
C GLY A 395 -6.73 9.63 31.99
#